data_90f4c33fb866112aa13fd9388e892f89
#
_entry.id   90f4c33fb866112aa13fd9388e892f89
#
_cell.length_a   1.000
_cell.length_b   1.000
_cell.length_c   1.000
_cell.angle_alpha   90.00
_cell.angle_beta   90.00
_cell.angle_gamma   90.00
#
_symmetry.space_group_name_H-M   'P 1'
#
loop_
_entity.id
_entity.type
_entity.pdbx_description
1 polymer ?
#
loop_
_entity_poly.entity_id
_entity_poly.type
_entity_poly.pdbx_seq_one_letter_code
_entity_poly.pdbx_strand_id
1 'polypeptide(L)'
;MRYCIGIDLGGTNIAGGIADLDGKLLLTDSIKTGLPCPASDIADRIALLCRRMATALGLALSDAAWVGIGEHGSVDVDTGTVLYANNLEFDNVPLGQMIHERTGLPVYVDNDAAWGEYCAGAGKGSSSMVMVTLGTGVGGGVVLNGKLLTGCNGAAAELGHFVIDMHGKECNCGMRGCFEQYGSVTALIHQAREAMAAHKESKLWALAENEEANVNGKVILAAYDAGDETAVQVVNTYVHYLCVGVTSIINIFQPEVLCLGGGISRRSDV
;
A
#
# COMPACT_ATOMS: atom_id res chain seq x y z
N MET A 1 7.89 -31.17 1.39
CA MET A 1 6.77 -30.50 0.68
C MET A 1 7.34 -29.20 0.11
N ARG A 2 7.25 -28.98 -1.22
CA ARG A 2 7.69 -27.70 -1.78
C ARG A 2 6.66 -26.61 -1.49
N TYR A 3 7.11 -25.42 -1.17
CA TYR A 3 6.29 -24.27 -0.80
C TYR A 3 6.96 -22.96 -1.26
N CYS A 4 6.28 -21.84 -1.15
CA CYS A 4 6.85 -20.51 -1.37
C CYS A 4 6.63 -19.64 -0.13
N ILE A 5 7.46 -18.60 -0.02
CA ILE A 5 7.40 -17.61 1.05
C ILE A 5 7.08 -16.26 0.43
N GLY A 6 6.04 -15.59 0.93
CA GLY A 6 5.73 -14.21 0.59
C GLY A 6 6.06 -13.29 1.76
N ILE A 7 6.67 -12.16 1.48
CA ILE A 7 7.01 -11.10 2.46
C ILE A 7 6.39 -9.79 2.00
N ASP A 8 5.68 -9.13 2.89
CA ASP A 8 5.23 -7.75 2.77
C ASP A 8 6.14 -6.87 3.65
N LEU A 9 6.96 -6.05 3.02
CA LEU A 9 7.96 -5.21 3.66
C LEU A 9 7.42 -3.80 3.90
N GLY A 10 6.76 -3.61 5.04
CA GLY A 10 6.27 -2.30 5.47
C GLY A 10 7.24 -1.55 6.38
N GLY A 11 7.09 -0.23 6.47
CA GLY A 11 7.93 0.62 7.32
C GLY A 11 7.79 0.34 8.83
N THR A 12 6.66 -0.24 9.29
CA THR A 12 6.42 -0.54 10.72
C THR A 12 6.59 -2.03 11.02
N ASN A 13 6.11 -2.90 10.15
CA ASN A 13 6.14 -4.34 10.32
C ASN A 13 6.58 -4.99 9.00
N ILE A 14 7.26 -6.12 9.13
CA ILE A 14 7.52 -7.08 8.06
C ILE A 14 6.52 -8.22 8.31
N ALA A 15 5.57 -8.40 7.41
CA ALA A 15 4.65 -9.53 7.46
C ALA A 15 5.12 -10.63 6.51
N GLY A 16 4.86 -11.88 6.85
CA GLY A 16 5.24 -13.02 6.02
C GLY A 16 4.17 -14.10 5.98
N GLY A 17 4.16 -14.86 4.90
CA GLY A 17 3.29 -16.02 4.75
C GLY A 17 3.99 -17.16 4.02
N ILE A 18 3.67 -18.39 4.40
CA ILE A 18 4.01 -19.60 3.65
C ILE A 18 2.76 -20.09 2.93
N ALA A 19 2.90 -20.32 1.64
CA ALA A 19 1.87 -20.93 0.81
C ALA A 19 2.39 -22.19 0.10
N ASP A 20 1.51 -23.14 -0.19
CA ASP A 20 1.84 -24.21 -1.12
C ASP A 20 1.94 -23.68 -2.55
N LEU A 21 2.39 -24.53 -3.48
CA LEU A 21 2.57 -24.10 -4.88
C LEU A 21 1.24 -23.86 -5.63
N ASP A 22 0.12 -24.25 -5.04
CA ASP A 22 -1.23 -23.97 -5.55
C ASP A 22 -1.79 -22.64 -5.03
N GLY A 23 -1.00 -21.94 -4.19
CA GLY A 23 -1.33 -20.62 -3.64
C GLY A 23 -2.17 -20.66 -2.34
N LYS A 24 -2.37 -21.85 -1.74
CA LYS A 24 -3.07 -21.95 -0.46
C LYS A 24 -2.16 -21.53 0.69
N LEU A 25 -2.59 -20.52 1.43
CA LEU A 25 -1.88 -20.02 2.59
C LEU A 25 -1.90 -21.06 3.74
N LEU A 26 -0.71 -21.39 4.25
CA LEU A 26 -0.49 -22.39 5.30
C LEU A 26 -0.21 -21.76 6.66
N LEU A 27 0.52 -20.64 6.68
CA LEU A 27 0.91 -19.93 7.89
C LEU A 27 1.16 -18.46 7.58
N THR A 28 0.85 -17.58 8.52
CA THR A 28 1.29 -16.18 8.52
C THR A 28 1.99 -15.83 9.82
N ASP A 29 2.96 -14.92 9.76
CA ASP A 29 3.67 -14.40 10.92
C ASP A 29 4.20 -12.99 10.63
N SER A 30 4.64 -12.26 11.63
CA SER A 30 5.18 -10.91 11.43
C SER A 30 6.23 -10.55 12.47
N ILE A 31 7.10 -9.59 12.10
CA ILE A 31 8.13 -9.03 12.97
C ILE A 31 8.16 -7.51 12.77
N LYS A 32 8.58 -6.76 13.78
CA LYS A 32 8.77 -5.31 13.65
C LYS A 32 9.90 -4.99 12.67
N THR A 33 9.68 -4.03 11.79
CA THR A 33 10.73 -3.51 10.90
C THR A 33 11.85 -2.85 11.70
N GLY A 34 11.48 -2.09 12.74
CA GLY A 34 12.43 -1.56 13.72
C GLY A 34 13.26 -0.38 13.20
N LEU A 35 12.66 0.45 12.37
CA LEU A 35 13.29 1.69 11.88
C LEU A 35 13.51 2.72 13.00
N PRO A 36 14.54 3.59 12.91
CA PRO A 36 15.56 3.58 11.86
C PRO A 36 16.60 2.47 12.06
N CYS A 37 16.98 1.77 11.02
CA CYS A 37 18.01 0.74 11.05
C CYS A 37 18.61 0.52 9.65
N PRO A 38 19.84 -0.02 9.56
CA PRO A 38 20.46 -0.37 8.28
C PRO A 38 19.64 -1.41 7.49
N ALA A 39 19.74 -1.38 6.16
CA ALA A 39 19.11 -2.38 5.30
C ALA A 39 19.55 -3.83 5.62
N SER A 40 20.78 -4.01 6.11
CA SER A 40 21.29 -5.31 6.58
C SER A 40 20.44 -5.91 7.70
N ASP A 41 20.00 -5.08 8.65
CA ASP A 41 19.20 -5.53 9.77
C ASP A 41 17.79 -5.93 9.32
N ILE A 42 17.24 -5.23 8.32
CA ILE A 42 15.96 -5.59 7.68
C ILE A 42 16.10 -6.95 6.97
N ALA A 43 17.18 -7.14 6.22
CA ALA A 43 17.45 -8.41 5.55
C ALA A 43 17.63 -9.57 6.55
N ASP A 44 18.29 -9.32 7.69
CA ASP A 44 18.44 -10.30 8.78
C ASP A 44 17.08 -10.68 9.39
N ARG A 45 16.20 -9.68 9.62
CA ARG A 45 14.83 -9.90 10.13
C ARG A 45 13.97 -10.68 9.15
N ILE A 46 14.04 -10.39 7.86
CA ILE A 46 13.34 -11.15 6.81
C ILE A 46 13.81 -12.61 6.81
N ALA A 47 15.12 -12.84 6.81
CA ALA A 47 15.68 -14.19 6.85
C ALA A 47 15.30 -14.94 8.15
N LEU A 48 15.27 -14.25 9.28
CA LEU A 48 14.79 -14.80 10.56
C LEU A 48 13.33 -15.20 10.48
N LEU A 49 12.47 -14.32 9.91
CA LEU A 49 11.03 -14.56 9.74
C LEU A 49 10.81 -15.79 8.86
N CYS A 50 11.51 -15.91 7.73
CA CYS A 50 11.45 -17.07 6.83
C CYS A 50 11.79 -18.38 7.58
N ARG A 51 12.88 -18.40 8.35
CA ARG A 51 13.28 -19.58 9.13
C ARG A 51 12.27 -19.91 10.23
N ARG A 52 11.76 -18.91 10.93
CA ARG A 52 10.77 -19.08 11.99
C ARG A 52 9.48 -19.69 11.48
N MET A 53 8.97 -19.19 10.36
CA MET A 53 7.75 -19.72 9.73
C MET A 53 7.94 -21.15 9.22
N ALA A 54 9.05 -21.46 8.55
CA ALA A 54 9.36 -22.81 8.09
C ALA A 54 9.44 -23.79 9.28
N THR A 55 10.14 -23.42 10.34
CA THR A 55 10.28 -24.24 11.55
C THR A 55 8.91 -24.49 12.22
N ALA A 56 8.03 -23.48 12.28
CA ALA A 56 6.70 -23.61 12.89
C ALA A 56 5.82 -24.63 12.16
N LEU A 57 6.05 -24.85 10.86
CA LEU A 57 5.38 -25.88 10.06
C LEU A 57 6.16 -27.21 10.00
N GLY A 58 7.31 -27.31 10.65
CA GLY A 58 8.19 -28.49 10.56
C GLY A 58 8.81 -28.68 9.18
N LEU A 59 8.95 -27.61 8.39
CA LEU A 59 9.50 -27.62 7.04
C LEU A 59 10.99 -27.21 7.05
N ALA A 60 11.77 -27.79 6.15
CA ALA A 60 13.14 -27.30 5.91
C ALA A 60 13.09 -26.04 5.03
N LEU A 61 13.85 -24.98 5.38
CA LEU A 61 13.91 -23.77 4.58
C LEU A 61 14.36 -24.05 3.14
N SER A 62 15.26 -25.03 2.95
CA SER A 62 15.73 -25.47 1.63
C SER A 62 14.64 -26.07 0.72
N ASP A 63 13.49 -26.45 1.27
CA ASP A 63 12.35 -26.94 0.48
C ASP A 63 11.51 -25.79 -0.12
N ALA A 64 11.75 -24.56 0.31
CA ALA A 64 11.13 -23.40 -0.31
C ALA A 64 11.61 -23.23 -1.75
N ALA A 65 10.67 -22.98 -2.66
CA ALA A 65 10.97 -22.79 -4.06
C ALA A 65 11.60 -21.40 -4.30
N TRP A 66 11.06 -20.37 -3.62
CA TRP A 66 11.51 -18.97 -3.66
C TRP A 66 10.98 -18.17 -2.47
N VAL A 67 11.54 -16.97 -2.32
CA VAL A 67 11.00 -15.88 -1.49
C VAL A 67 10.57 -14.75 -2.43
N GLY A 68 9.30 -14.37 -2.37
CA GLY A 68 8.77 -13.17 -3.03
C GLY A 68 8.63 -12.05 -2.01
N ILE A 69 9.08 -10.85 -2.34
CA ILE A 69 9.04 -9.69 -1.46
C ILE A 69 8.27 -8.58 -2.15
N GLY A 70 7.16 -8.17 -1.55
CA GLY A 70 6.43 -6.97 -1.90
C GLY A 70 6.98 -5.78 -1.12
N GLU A 71 7.28 -4.70 -1.82
CA GLU A 71 7.82 -3.46 -1.26
C GLU A 71 7.16 -2.25 -1.95
N HIS A 72 6.94 -1.15 -1.21
CA HIS A 72 6.18 0.02 -1.70
C HIS A 72 7.00 0.99 -2.55
N GLY A 73 8.31 0.81 -2.66
CA GLY A 73 9.20 1.70 -3.40
C GLY A 73 9.35 1.36 -4.87
N SER A 74 10.28 2.04 -5.51
CA SER A 74 10.70 1.72 -6.87
C SER A 74 11.71 0.58 -6.87
N VAL A 75 11.47 -0.46 -7.64
CA VAL A 75 12.29 -1.67 -7.67
C VAL A 75 12.78 -1.95 -9.09
N ASP A 76 14.06 -2.27 -9.22
CA ASP A 76 14.61 -2.96 -10.37
C ASP A 76 14.34 -4.46 -10.19
N VAL A 77 13.31 -4.95 -10.86
CA VAL A 77 12.84 -6.33 -10.71
C VAL A 77 13.83 -7.37 -11.26
N ASP A 78 14.67 -6.98 -12.21
CA ASP A 78 15.66 -7.88 -12.83
C ASP A 78 16.79 -8.20 -11.86
N THR A 79 17.18 -7.24 -11.03
CA THR A 79 18.25 -7.38 -10.04
C THR A 79 17.75 -7.59 -8.61
N GLY A 80 16.47 -7.31 -8.34
CA GLY A 80 15.89 -7.29 -6.99
C GLY A 80 16.44 -6.14 -6.13
N THR A 81 16.86 -5.04 -6.78
CA THR A 81 17.38 -3.84 -6.12
C THR A 81 16.24 -2.85 -5.86
N VAL A 82 16.04 -2.44 -4.60
CA VAL A 82 15.16 -1.33 -4.27
C VAL A 82 15.90 -0.04 -4.60
N LEU A 83 15.47 0.63 -5.68
CA LEU A 83 16.10 1.85 -6.17
C LEU A 83 15.85 3.01 -5.21
N TYR A 84 14.61 3.10 -4.71
CA TYR A 84 14.22 4.11 -3.73
C TYR A 84 13.00 3.68 -2.94
N ALA A 85 13.04 3.81 -1.60
CA ALA A 85 11.89 3.63 -0.72
C ALA A 85 11.98 4.60 0.46
N ASN A 86 11.14 5.63 0.45
CA ASN A 86 11.18 6.69 1.46
C ASN A 86 10.85 6.18 2.87
N ASN A 87 9.89 5.26 2.99
CA ASN A 87 9.45 4.67 4.25
C ASN A 87 10.47 3.76 4.94
N LEU A 88 11.49 3.31 4.19
CA LEU A 88 12.59 2.45 4.66
C LEU A 88 13.95 3.17 4.63
N GLU A 89 13.98 4.42 4.13
CA GLU A 89 15.21 5.17 3.88
C GLU A 89 16.19 4.42 2.93
N PHE A 90 15.63 3.67 1.97
CA PHE A 90 16.42 2.91 1.00
C PHE A 90 16.78 3.78 -0.20
N ASP A 91 18.03 3.67 -0.63
CA ASP A 91 18.59 4.24 -1.85
C ASP A 91 19.55 3.22 -2.47
N ASN A 92 19.17 2.66 -3.62
CA ASN A 92 19.92 1.63 -4.34
C ASN A 92 20.34 0.43 -3.47
N VAL A 93 19.40 -0.14 -2.70
CA VAL A 93 19.64 -1.29 -1.81
C VAL A 93 19.44 -2.59 -2.57
N PRO A 94 20.46 -3.47 -2.72
CA PRO A 94 20.34 -4.75 -3.41
C PRO A 94 19.66 -5.80 -2.51
N LEU A 95 18.40 -5.55 -2.15
CA LEU A 95 17.66 -6.31 -1.15
C LEU A 95 17.53 -7.80 -1.52
N GLY A 96 17.24 -8.09 -2.79
CA GLY A 96 17.12 -9.45 -3.29
C GLY A 96 18.40 -10.26 -3.06
N GLN A 97 19.56 -9.69 -3.40
CA GLN A 97 20.87 -10.32 -3.16
C GLN A 97 21.14 -10.52 -1.67
N MET A 98 20.89 -9.48 -0.85
CA MET A 98 21.13 -9.54 0.60
C MET A 98 20.35 -10.67 1.28
N ILE A 99 19.12 -10.93 0.83
CA ILE A 99 18.27 -11.99 1.38
C ILE A 99 18.67 -13.36 0.80
N HIS A 100 19.02 -13.40 -0.49
CA HIS A 100 19.57 -14.62 -1.10
C HIS A 100 20.81 -15.14 -0.33
N GLU A 101 21.75 -14.26 -0.02
CA GLU A 101 22.97 -14.61 0.75
C GLU A 101 22.66 -15.20 2.13
N ARG A 102 21.54 -14.78 2.75
CA ARG A 102 21.12 -15.22 4.09
C ARG A 102 20.28 -16.50 4.10
N THR A 103 19.53 -16.73 3.03
CA THR A 103 18.56 -17.83 2.96
C THR A 103 19.01 -18.97 2.05
N GLY A 104 19.85 -18.67 1.05
CA GLY A 104 20.23 -19.60 -0.03
C GLY A 104 19.13 -19.82 -1.07
N LEU A 105 18.01 -19.09 -0.98
CA LEU A 105 16.86 -19.26 -1.85
C LEU A 105 16.87 -18.24 -3.01
N PRO A 106 16.24 -18.55 -4.14
CA PRO A 106 15.88 -17.54 -5.14
C PRO A 106 14.98 -16.47 -4.49
N VAL A 107 15.29 -15.20 -4.74
CA VAL A 107 14.54 -14.05 -4.18
C VAL A 107 14.08 -13.15 -5.31
N TYR A 108 12.81 -12.78 -5.25
CA TYR A 108 12.17 -11.85 -6.19
C TYR A 108 11.62 -10.67 -5.40
N VAL A 109 11.93 -9.45 -5.81
CA VAL A 109 11.46 -8.22 -5.18
C VAL A 109 10.64 -7.46 -6.22
N ASP A 110 9.43 -7.03 -5.83
CA ASP A 110 8.53 -6.31 -6.72
C ASP A 110 7.60 -5.38 -5.93
N ASN A 111 6.81 -4.55 -6.61
CA ASN A 111 5.77 -3.74 -5.96
C ASN A 111 4.62 -4.64 -5.45
N ASP A 112 4.25 -4.46 -4.19
CA ASP A 112 3.42 -5.38 -3.43
C ASP A 112 1.92 -5.33 -3.76
N ALA A 113 1.36 -4.12 -3.88
CA ALA A 113 -0.08 -3.93 -3.87
C ALA A 113 -0.79 -4.49 -5.10
N ALA A 114 -0.29 -4.15 -6.29
CA ALA A 114 -0.95 -4.55 -7.54
C ALA A 114 -0.73 -6.02 -7.88
N TRP A 115 0.47 -6.53 -7.59
CA TRP A 115 0.81 -7.90 -7.98
C TRP A 115 0.11 -8.94 -7.13
N GLY A 116 -0.05 -8.67 -5.82
CA GLY A 116 -0.82 -9.54 -4.93
C GLY A 116 -2.28 -9.67 -5.33
N GLU A 117 -2.95 -8.54 -5.62
CA GLU A 117 -4.35 -8.53 -6.05
C GLU A 117 -4.55 -9.15 -7.45
N TYR A 118 -3.59 -8.94 -8.36
CA TYR A 118 -3.64 -9.55 -9.67
C TYR A 118 -3.50 -11.08 -9.61
N CYS A 119 -2.54 -11.60 -8.84
CA CYS A 119 -2.26 -13.03 -8.81
C CYS A 119 -3.28 -13.85 -7.99
N ALA A 120 -3.77 -13.31 -6.90
CA ALA A 120 -4.58 -14.07 -5.92
C ALA A 120 -5.94 -13.44 -5.59
N GLY A 121 -6.11 -12.15 -5.86
CA GLY A 121 -7.31 -11.39 -5.54
C GLY A 121 -8.27 -11.20 -6.70
N ALA A 122 -8.91 -10.02 -6.74
CA ALA A 122 -9.96 -9.67 -7.70
C ALA A 122 -9.48 -9.64 -9.16
N GLY A 123 -8.18 -9.41 -9.40
CA GLY A 123 -7.57 -9.39 -10.74
C GLY A 123 -7.32 -10.77 -11.34
N LYS A 124 -7.52 -11.85 -10.57
CA LYS A 124 -7.21 -13.21 -11.03
C LYS A 124 -7.98 -13.58 -12.30
N GLY A 125 -7.23 -13.90 -13.36
CA GLY A 125 -7.78 -14.31 -14.65
C GLY A 125 -8.13 -13.16 -15.61
N SER A 126 -7.96 -11.89 -15.19
CA SER A 126 -8.06 -10.75 -16.10
C SER A 126 -6.77 -10.54 -16.88
N SER A 127 -6.85 -9.83 -18.02
CA SER A 127 -5.65 -9.43 -18.77
C SER A 127 -5.10 -8.08 -18.30
N SER A 128 -5.94 -7.27 -17.65
CA SER A 128 -5.55 -5.96 -17.17
C SER A 128 -6.26 -5.62 -15.85
N MET A 129 -5.49 -5.01 -14.93
CA MET A 129 -6.01 -4.57 -13.63
C MET A 129 -5.32 -3.27 -13.21
N VAL A 130 -6.05 -2.41 -12.55
CA VAL A 130 -5.48 -1.29 -11.80
C VAL A 130 -5.85 -1.44 -10.33
N MET A 131 -4.86 -1.36 -9.46
CA MET A 131 -5.02 -1.27 -8.01
C MET A 131 -4.73 0.15 -7.55
N VAL A 132 -5.61 0.71 -6.73
CA VAL A 132 -5.41 1.99 -6.03
C VAL A 132 -5.49 1.73 -4.54
N THR A 133 -4.45 2.06 -3.79
CA THR A 133 -4.42 1.90 -2.34
C THR A 133 -4.63 3.24 -1.65
N LEU A 134 -5.62 3.30 -0.75
CA LEU A 134 -6.02 4.49 0.00
C LEU A 134 -5.58 4.34 1.46
N GLY A 135 -4.47 4.98 1.80
CA GLY A 135 -3.86 4.96 3.14
C GLY A 135 -3.36 6.33 3.55
N THR A 136 -2.20 6.40 4.20
CA THR A 136 -1.49 7.65 4.51
C THR A 136 -1.28 8.48 3.24
N GLY A 137 -0.95 7.83 2.13
CA GLY A 137 -0.91 8.37 0.78
C GLY A 137 -1.91 7.67 -0.15
N VAL A 138 -1.75 7.88 -1.45
CA VAL A 138 -2.42 7.14 -2.52
C VAL A 138 -1.36 6.42 -3.33
N GLY A 139 -1.31 5.10 -3.18
CA GLY A 139 -0.46 4.25 -4.01
C GLY A 139 -1.23 3.65 -5.18
N GLY A 140 -0.50 3.05 -6.10
CA GLY A 140 -1.10 2.38 -7.23
C GLY A 140 -0.23 1.31 -7.85
N GLY A 141 -0.86 0.45 -8.62
CA GLY A 141 -0.18 -0.52 -9.47
C GLY A 141 -1.06 -0.87 -10.67
N VAL A 142 -0.42 -1.06 -11.79
CA VAL A 142 -1.09 -1.28 -13.07
C VAL A 142 -0.55 -2.53 -13.72
N VAL A 143 -1.44 -3.46 -14.01
CA VAL A 143 -1.13 -4.67 -14.81
C VAL A 143 -1.78 -4.53 -16.18
N LEU A 144 -1.00 -4.64 -17.25
CA LEU A 144 -1.45 -4.58 -18.63
C LEU A 144 -0.95 -5.82 -19.38
N ASN A 145 -1.87 -6.51 -20.04
CA ASN A 145 -1.56 -7.75 -20.79
C ASN A 145 -0.83 -8.79 -19.91
N GLY A 146 -1.24 -8.92 -18.66
CA GLY A 146 -0.64 -9.87 -17.70
C GLY A 146 0.73 -9.47 -17.18
N LYS A 147 1.17 -8.22 -17.40
CA LYS A 147 2.47 -7.72 -16.94
C LYS A 147 2.30 -6.47 -16.10
N LEU A 148 3.05 -6.38 -15.00
CA LEU A 148 3.12 -5.17 -14.20
C LEU A 148 3.77 -4.03 -15.00
N LEU A 149 3.16 -2.85 -14.95
CA LEU A 149 3.70 -1.64 -15.56
C LEU A 149 4.75 -1.03 -14.63
N THR A 150 6.01 -1.27 -14.90
CA THR A 150 7.13 -0.75 -14.11
C THR A 150 7.75 0.52 -14.68
N GLY A 151 7.52 0.80 -15.98
CA GLY A 151 8.16 1.93 -16.67
C GLY A 151 9.63 1.66 -16.98
N CYS A 152 10.33 2.69 -17.41
CA CYS A 152 11.74 2.57 -17.82
C CYS A 152 12.73 2.56 -16.65
N ASN A 153 12.28 2.95 -15.45
CA ASN A 153 13.11 3.08 -14.25
C ASN A 153 12.42 2.58 -12.96
N GLY A 154 11.40 1.74 -13.09
CA GLY A 154 10.67 1.17 -11.95
C GLY A 154 9.69 2.14 -11.26
N ALA A 155 9.49 3.35 -11.76
CA ALA A 155 8.68 4.38 -11.12
C ALA A 155 7.33 4.64 -11.85
N ALA A 156 6.82 3.67 -12.60
CA ALA A 156 5.50 3.82 -13.19
C ALA A 156 4.38 3.54 -12.18
N ALA A 157 3.16 3.92 -12.54
CA ALA A 157 1.95 3.71 -11.74
C ALA A 157 1.91 4.46 -10.39
N GLU A 158 2.65 5.55 -10.25
CA GLU A 158 2.55 6.50 -9.13
C GLU A 158 1.23 7.28 -9.20
N LEU A 159 0.11 6.53 -9.06
CA LEU A 159 -1.25 7.05 -9.31
C LEU A 159 -1.69 8.14 -8.35
N GLY A 160 -1.05 8.28 -7.19
CA GLY A 160 -1.30 9.37 -6.26
C GLY A 160 -0.77 10.72 -6.73
N HIS A 161 0.18 10.74 -7.68
CA HIS A 161 0.90 11.96 -8.05
C HIS A 161 0.47 12.60 -9.37
N PHE A 162 -0.51 12.05 -10.09
CA PHE A 162 -1.09 12.82 -11.18
C PHE A 162 -1.94 13.99 -10.66
N VAL A 163 -1.89 15.10 -11.40
CA VAL A 163 -2.51 16.37 -10.96
C VAL A 163 -4.00 16.37 -11.32
N ILE A 164 -4.86 16.56 -10.31
CA ILE A 164 -6.30 16.73 -10.48
C ILE A 164 -6.75 18.19 -10.31
N ASP A 165 -5.90 19.04 -9.74
CA ASP A 165 -6.16 20.47 -9.56
C ASP A 165 -4.86 21.26 -9.73
N MET A 166 -4.65 21.89 -10.87
CA MET A 166 -3.42 22.65 -11.19
C MET A 166 -3.13 23.81 -10.24
N HIS A 167 -4.14 24.31 -9.52
CA HIS A 167 -4.03 25.40 -8.54
C HIS A 167 -4.14 24.91 -7.09
N GLY A 168 -4.11 23.60 -6.90
CA GLY A 168 -4.40 22.96 -5.64
C GLY A 168 -3.28 22.93 -4.60
N LYS A 169 -3.44 22.03 -3.62
CA LYS A 169 -2.54 21.88 -2.47
C LYS A 169 -1.13 21.45 -2.90
N GLU A 170 -0.10 21.91 -2.18
CA GLU A 170 1.27 21.46 -2.39
C GLU A 170 1.42 19.97 -2.05
N CYS A 171 2.22 19.26 -2.83
CA CYS A 171 2.53 17.87 -2.61
C CYS A 171 4.02 17.68 -2.30
N ASN A 172 4.34 16.70 -1.46
CA ASN A 172 5.72 16.36 -1.10
C ASN A 172 6.60 15.95 -2.30
N CYS A 173 5.99 15.55 -3.42
CA CYS A 173 6.70 15.27 -4.67
C CYS A 173 7.19 16.53 -5.41
N GLY A 174 6.90 17.72 -4.88
CA GLY A 174 7.27 19.01 -5.47
C GLY A 174 6.23 19.61 -6.44
N MET A 175 5.15 18.86 -6.75
CA MET A 175 4.05 19.33 -7.58
C MET A 175 2.94 19.96 -6.73
N ARG A 176 1.93 20.52 -7.39
CA ARG A 176 0.68 20.99 -6.78
C ARG A 176 -0.49 20.21 -7.33
N GLY A 177 -1.49 19.97 -6.46
CA GLY A 177 -2.77 19.40 -6.86
C GLY A 177 -2.76 17.92 -7.19
N CYS A 178 -1.78 17.18 -6.70
CA CYS A 178 -1.72 15.72 -6.83
C CYS A 178 -2.96 15.06 -6.21
N PHE A 179 -3.45 14.00 -6.82
CA PHE A 179 -4.60 13.23 -6.36
C PHE A 179 -4.47 12.81 -4.88
N GLU A 180 -3.29 12.44 -4.44
CA GLU A 180 -3.00 12.08 -3.04
C GLU A 180 -3.41 13.16 -2.04
N GLN A 181 -3.23 14.45 -2.38
CA GLN A 181 -3.56 15.58 -1.51
C GLN A 181 -5.07 15.77 -1.28
N TYR A 182 -5.89 14.99 -1.98
CA TYR A 182 -7.35 15.03 -1.90
C TYR A 182 -7.96 13.67 -1.59
N GLY A 183 -7.38 12.57 -2.10
CA GLY A 183 -7.91 11.22 -2.05
C GLY A 183 -7.27 10.31 -0.99
N SER A 184 -6.20 10.72 -0.30
CA SER A 184 -5.62 9.92 0.80
C SER A 184 -6.43 10.03 2.09
N VAL A 185 -6.26 9.09 3.02
CA VAL A 185 -6.84 9.18 4.37
C VAL A 185 -6.27 10.39 5.12
N THR A 186 -5.00 10.72 4.91
CA THR A 186 -4.39 11.95 5.44
C THR A 186 -5.13 13.18 4.93
N ALA A 187 -5.46 13.23 3.64
CA ALA A 187 -6.22 14.32 3.05
C ALA A 187 -7.64 14.43 3.65
N LEU A 188 -8.32 13.30 3.87
CA LEU A 188 -9.62 13.26 4.54
C LEU A 188 -9.54 13.84 5.96
N ILE A 189 -8.50 13.48 6.74
CA ILE A 189 -8.29 14.00 8.08
C ILE A 189 -8.04 15.52 8.05
N HIS A 190 -7.24 16.01 7.10
CA HIS A 190 -7.02 17.45 6.94
C HIS A 190 -8.29 18.20 6.58
N GLN A 191 -9.10 17.69 5.63
CA GLN A 191 -10.39 18.26 5.27
C GLN A 191 -11.35 18.33 6.47
N ALA A 192 -11.37 17.27 7.29
CA ALA A 192 -12.19 17.24 8.48
C ALA A 192 -11.75 18.28 9.53
N ARG A 193 -10.45 18.42 9.77
CA ARG A 193 -9.90 19.43 10.70
C ARG A 193 -10.20 20.85 10.22
N GLU A 194 -10.03 21.14 8.93
CA GLU A 194 -10.36 22.42 8.32
C GLU A 194 -11.85 22.75 8.52
N ALA A 195 -12.74 21.76 8.29
CA ALA A 195 -14.18 21.93 8.48
C ALA A 195 -14.56 22.13 9.98
N MET A 196 -13.95 21.36 10.89
CA MET A 196 -14.16 21.51 12.34
C MET A 196 -13.78 22.91 12.84
N ALA A 197 -12.73 23.51 12.30
CA ALA A 197 -12.31 24.86 12.70
C ALA A 197 -13.42 25.90 12.40
N ALA A 198 -14.18 25.71 11.31
CA ALA A 198 -15.28 26.57 10.91
C ALA A 198 -16.63 26.22 11.62
N HIS A 199 -16.81 24.96 12.05
CA HIS A 199 -18.06 24.41 12.59
C HIS A 199 -17.87 23.88 14.02
N LYS A 200 -17.97 24.77 15.00
CA LYS A 200 -17.75 24.42 16.43
C LYS A 200 -18.87 23.56 17.01
N GLU A 201 -20.04 23.55 16.39
CA GLU A 201 -21.21 22.74 16.75
C GLU A 201 -21.12 21.29 16.25
N SER A 202 -20.17 20.95 15.39
CA SER A 202 -20.03 19.62 14.80
C SER A 202 -19.76 18.56 15.87
N LYS A 203 -20.38 17.38 15.71
CA LYS A 203 -20.15 16.19 16.57
C LYS A 203 -18.73 15.66 16.44
N LEU A 204 -17.98 16.04 15.39
CA LEU A 204 -16.56 15.71 15.24
C LEU A 204 -15.76 16.15 16.46
N TRP A 205 -16.06 17.32 17.05
CA TRP A 205 -15.39 17.79 18.26
C TRP A 205 -15.58 16.83 19.44
N ALA A 206 -16.82 16.44 19.72
CA ALA A 206 -17.12 15.53 20.82
C ALA A 206 -16.51 14.14 20.61
N LEU A 207 -16.57 13.62 19.37
CA LEU A 207 -16.01 12.31 19.04
C LEU A 207 -14.47 12.31 19.02
N ALA A 208 -13.83 13.46 18.80
CA ALA A 208 -12.41 13.66 18.91
C ALA A 208 -11.95 14.09 20.30
N GLU A 209 -12.81 13.99 21.33
CA GLU A 209 -12.52 14.39 22.72
C GLU A 209 -12.11 15.88 22.82
N ASN A 210 -12.62 16.73 21.94
CA ASN A 210 -12.32 18.15 21.76
C ASN A 210 -10.86 18.46 21.37
N GLU A 211 -10.13 17.46 20.86
CA GLU A 211 -8.74 17.58 20.41
C GLU A 211 -8.63 17.28 18.91
N GLU A 212 -8.21 18.26 18.11
CA GLU A 212 -8.01 18.07 16.66
C GLU A 212 -7.00 16.94 16.35
N ALA A 213 -6.05 16.70 17.24
CA ALA A 213 -5.04 15.64 17.07
C ALA A 213 -5.68 14.23 17.05
N ASN A 214 -6.83 14.04 17.72
CA ASN A 214 -7.54 12.77 17.79
C ASN A 214 -8.38 12.48 16.55
N VAL A 215 -8.55 13.45 15.65
CA VAL A 215 -9.30 13.26 14.40
C VAL A 215 -8.59 12.25 13.51
N ASN A 216 -9.29 11.18 13.19
CA ASN A 216 -8.85 10.09 12.32
C ASN A 216 -10.03 9.56 11.50
N GLY A 217 -9.76 8.66 10.55
CA GLY A 217 -10.80 8.12 9.67
C GLY A 217 -11.98 7.49 10.41
N LYS A 218 -11.75 6.83 11.57
CA LYS A 218 -12.85 6.23 12.37
C LYS A 218 -13.76 7.29 13.00
N VAL A 219 -13.17 8.35 13.55
CA VAL A 219 -13.91 9.49 14.13
C VAL A 219 -14.76 10.17 13.07
N ILE A 220 -14.20 10.40 11.87
CA ILE A 220 -14.91 11.05 10.77
C ILE A 220 -16.09 10.21 10.32
N LEU A 221 -15.90 8.90 10.11
CA LEU A 221 -16.96 8.01 9.68
C LEU A 221 -18.03 7.81 10.78
N ALA A 222 -17.64 7.81 12.05
CA ALA A 222 -18.60 7.76 13.17
C ALA A 222 -19.48 9.04 13.23
N ALA A 223 -18.91 10.22 12.96
CA ALA A 223 -19.68 11.46 12.86
C ALA A 223 -20.62 11.46 11.63
N TYR A 224 -20.14 10.95 10.49
CA TYR A 224 -20.93 10.74 9.28
C TYR A 224 -22.13 9.83 9.56
N ASP A 225 -21.94 8.68 10.21
CA ASP A 225 -23.00 7.73 10.58
C ASP A 225 -24.00 8.34 11.57
N ALA A 226 -23.54 9.26 12.42
CA ALA A 226 -24.41 10.02 13.34
C ALA A 226 -25.17 11.15 12.66
N GLY A 227 -25.05 11.33 11.35
CA GLY A 227 -25.71 12.36 10.56
C GLY A 227 -25.22 13.78 10.86
N ASP A 228 -23.96 13.94 11.26
CA ASP A 228 -23.34 15.26 11.43
C ASP A 228 -23.17 15.95 10.07
N GLU A 229 -23.76 17.12 9.88
CA GLU A 229 -23.77 17.81 8.59
C GLU A 229 -22.36 18.14 8.10
N THR A 230 -21.46 18.52 9.01
CA THR A 230 -20.06 18.84 8.69
C THR A 230 -19.33 17.59 8.21
N ALA A 231 -19.47 16.46 8.92
CA ALA A 231 -18.87 15.21 8.52
C ALA A 231 -19.42 14.69 7.19
N VAL A 232 -20.73 14.83 6.96
CA VAL A 232 -21.37 14.47 5.68
C VAL A 232 -20.79 15.29 4.54
N GLN A 233 -20.62 16.60 4.70
CA GLN A 233 -20.01 17.45 3.67
C GLN A 233 -18.55 17.07 3.40
N VAL A 234 -17.77 16.79 4.44
CA VAL A 234 -16.35 16.34 4.32
C VAL A 234 -16.26 15.03 3.55
N VAL A 235 -17.06 14.03 3.95
CA VAL A 235 -17.04 12.72 3.28
C VAL A 235 -17.50 12.82 1.83
N ASN A 236 -18.55 13.58 1.55
CA ASN A 236 -19.02 13.78 0.17
C ASN A 236 -17.96 14.48 -0.70
N THR A 237 -17.26 15.47 -0.16
CA THR A 237 -16.16 16.15 -0.85
C THR A 237 -15.01 15.19 -1.13
N TYR A 238 -14.65 14.40 -0.16
CA TYR A 238 -13.61 13.37 -0.30
C TYR A 238 -13.97 12.34 -1.38
N VAL A 239 -15.21 11.81 -1.34
CA VAL A 239 -15.70 10.86 -2.35
C VAL A 239 -15.71 11.51 -3.75
N HIS A 240 -16.06 12.78 -3.86
CA HIS A 240 -16.00 13.50 -5.14
C HIS A 240 -14.56 13.51 -5.71
N TYR A 241 -13.55 13.81 -4.89
CA TYR A 241 -12.16 13.75 -5.33
C TYR A 241 -11.72 12.34 -5.70
N LEU A 242 -12.16 11.32 -4.96
CA LEU A 242 -11.93 9.92 -5.35
C LEU A 242 -12.55 9.62 -6.72
N CYS A 243 -13.78 10.05 -6.97
CA CYS A 243 -14.43 9.87 -8.28
C CYS A 243 -13.63 10.53 -9.41
N VAL A 244 -13.11 11.75 -9.21
CA VAL A 244 -12.29 12.44 -10.22
C VAL A 244 -11.02 11.62 -10.53
N GLY A 245 -10.31 11.18 -9.49
CA GLY A 245 -9.09 10.40 -9.66
C GLY A 245 -9.36 9.05 -10.32
N VAL A 246 -10.33 8.30 -9.82
CA VAL A 246 -10.69 6.98 -10.35
C VAL A 246 -11.18 7.07 -11.81
N THR A 247 -12.00 8.07 -12.14
CA THR A 247 -12.46 8.29 -13.52
C THR A 247 -11.29 8.59 -14.46
N SER A 248 -10.32 9.38 -14.02
CA SER A 248 -9.11 9.66 -14.79
C SER A 248 -8.29 8.39 -15.04
N ILE A 249 -8.11 7.55 -14.04
CA ILE A 249 -7.43 6.25 -14.14
C ILE A 249 -8.16 5.33 -15.11
N ILE A 250 -9.48 5.22 -15.02
CA ILE A 250 -10.29 4.41 -15.95
C ILE A 250 -10.11 4.91 -17.38
N ASN A 251 -10.18 6.22 -17.60
CA ASN A 251 -10.03 6.80 -18.94
C ASN A 251 -8.65 6.58 -19.55
N ILE A 252 -7.59 6.50 -18.72
CA ILE A 252 -6.21 6.28 -19.19
C ILE A 252 -5.97 4.80 -19.51
N PHE A 253 -6.37 3.88 -18.62
CA PHE A 253 -5.96 2.48 -18.67
C PHE A 253 -7.04 1.53 -19.19
N GLN A 254 -8.33 1.89 -19.13
CA GLN A 254 -9.46 1.03 -19.50
C GLN A 254 -9.31 -0.41 -18.96
N PRO A 255 -9.06 -0.60 -17.65
CA PRO A 255 -8.77 -1.92 -17.11
C PRO A 255 -10.04 -2.79 -17.07
N GLU A 256 -9.87 -4.11 -17.19
CA GLU A 256 -10.95 -5.08 -16.97
C GLU A 256 -11.38 -5.08 -15.49
N VAL A 257 -10.43 -4.86 -14.58
CA VAL A 257 -10.65 -4.82 -13.14
C VAL A 257 -9.98 -3.59 -12.55
N LEU A 258 -10.72 -2.82 -11.75
CA LEU A 258 -10.19 -1.75 -10.91
C LEU A 258 -10.47 -2.10 -9.45
N CYS A 259 -9.41 -2.15 -8.64
CA CYS A 259 -9.49 -2.45 -7.22
C CYS A 259 -9.18 -1.22 -6.39
N LEU A 260 -9.97 -0.97 -5.35
CA LEU A 260 -9.68 0.02 -4.32
C LEU A 260 -9.31 -0.72 -3.03
N GLY A 261 -8.08 -0.52 -2.56
CA GLY A 261 -7.57 -1.10 -1.33
C GLY A 261 -7.35 -0.08 -0.22
N GLY A 262 -6.96 -0.57 0.96
CA GLY A 262 -6.71 0.26 2.14
C GLY A 262 -7.83 0.20 3.17
N GLY A 263 -7.58 0.81 4.34
CA GLY A 263 -8.50 0.70 5.47
C GLY A 263 -9.88 1.32 5.23
N ILE A 264 -9.93 2.41 4.47
CA ILE A 264 -11.17 3.15 4.20
C ILE A 264 -12.05 2.46 3.16
N SER A 265 -11.46 1.72 2.22
CA SER A 265 -12.20 1.02 1.16
C SER A 265 -13.06 -0.15 1.65
N ARG A 266 -12.96 -0.52 2.94
CA ARG A 266 -13.82 -1.54 3.57
C ARG A 266 -15.25 -1.06 3.80
N ARG A 267 -15.49 0.24 3.71
CA ARG A 267 -16.82 0.84 3.80
C ARG A 267 -17.44 0.88 2.39
N SER A 268 -18.48 0.09 2.18
CA SER A 268 -19.16 -0.03 0.89
C SER A 268 -20.32 0.97 0.72
N ASP A 269 -20.58 1.76 1.75
CA ASP A 269 -21.67 2.74 1.84
C ASP A 269 -21.15 4.20 1.76
N VAL A 270 -19.85 4.38 1.57
CA VAL A 270 -19.19 5.68 1.41
C VAL A 270 -18.51 5.76 0.05
#